data_1e5ca6238889688a48670eb26a41376f
#
_entry.id   1e5ca6238889688a48670eb26a41376f
#
_cell.length_a   1.000
_cell.length_b   1.000
_cell.length_c   1.000
_cell.angle_alpha   90.00
_cell.angle_beta   90.00
_cell.angle_gamma   90.00
#
_symmetry.space_group_name_H-M   'P 1'
#
loop_
_entity.id
_entity.type
_entity.pdbx_description
1 polymer ?
#
loop_
_entity_poly.entity_id
_entity_poly.type
_entity_poly.pdbx_seq_one_letter_code
_entity_poly.pdbx_strand_id
1 'polypeptide(L)'
;MSSLFKGNDSLQMGIVTGVMQITKENIFSGLNNLYVDNILSKRFDEMFGFTDSEVQKICSDYGHPEKFGEAKEWYDGYRFGNADIYNPWSILNYVSEGFEPAPYWANTSGNDILEDLLLHADDGVLKDLGTLGSGGSVIHGISASLTFDDLCGNLGSIYSLMAMSGYLKAIPGEGGYRLSIPNKELYSVFSQMTFRFVFHDDDAFESLRAFSKAILSQDVQVMERSLYALMADTLSSRVLDNEHSYQAFIAGVLMMMSGRYSVTADRESGKGYYDIRMEKMSGPGCNVVMEIKRSDDAGSRERDAAGAIRHIREKDYARGLNGPTVLYGVAFFGKEPLIVSEML
;
A
#
# COMPACT_ATOMS: atom_id res chain seq x y z
N MET A 1 6.80 -10.67 35.11
CA MET A 1 6.89 -9.21 34.99
C MET A 1 6.48 -8.49 36.28
N SER A 2 5.35 -8.78 36.88
CA SER A 2 4.86 -8.08 38.09
C SER A 2 5.90 -8.05 39.23
N SER A 3 6.57 -9.16 39.53
CA SER A 3 7.61 -9.25 40.58
C SER A 3 8.90 -8.50 40.30
N LEU A 4 9.16 -8.13 39.05
CA LEU A 4 10.35 -7.31 38.69
C LEU A 4 10.10 -5.83 38.95
N PHE A 5 8.86 -5.37 38.80
CA PHE A 5 8.50 -3.95 38.84
C PHE A 5 7.77 -3.56 40.13
N LYS A 6 7.15 -4.51 40.86
CA LYS A 6 6.40 -4.23 42.08
C LYS A 6 7.16 -4.75 43.27
N GLY A 7 7.40 -3.86 44.27
CA GLY A 7 8.07 -4.21 45.51
C GLY A 7 9.57 -4.48 45.36
N ASN A 8 10.21 -3.95 44.35
CA ASN A 8 11.64 -4.04 44.13
C ASN A 8 12.30 -2.72 44.55
N ASP A 9 12.81 -2.68 45.77
CA ASP A 9 13.44 -1.47 46.37
C ASP A 9 14.76 -1.10 45.65
N SER A 10 15.31 -1.97 44.83
CA SER A 10 16.53 -1.71 44.05
C SER A 10 16.24 -1.13 42.67
N LEU A 11 14.98 -1.08 42.25
CA LEU A 11 14.57 -0.57 40.95
C LEU A 11 14.22 0.92 41.03
N GLN A 12 15.05 1.77 40.44
CA GLN A 12 14.80 3.21 40.36
C GLN A 12 13.81 3.56 39.25
N MET A 13 13.89 2.93 38.11
CA MET A 13 13.02 3.13 36.95
C MET A 13 13.02 1.89 36.06
N GLY A 14 11.86 1.57 35.51
CA GLY A 14 11.70 0.50 34.52
C GLY A 14 11.06 1.02 33.25
N ILE A 15 11.63 0.66 32.09
CA ILE A 15 11.05 0.97 30.76
C ILE A 15 10.69 -0.33 30.08
N VAL A 16 9.44 -0.42 29.63
CA VAL A 16 8.93 -1.57 28.86
C VAL A 16 8.51 -1.06 27.50
N THR A 17 9.01 -1.67 26.44
CA THR A 17 8.65 -1.36 25.06
C THR A 17 8.00 -2.56 24.38
N GLY A 18 7.14 -2.30 23.41
CA GLY A 18 6.49 -3.31 22.59
C GLY A 18 5.88 -2.67 21.36
N VAL A 19 5.57 -3.50 20.37
CA VAL A 19 4.96 -3.03 19.10
C VAL A 19 3.58 -2.42 19.35
N MET A 20 2.84 -2.98 20.30
CA MET A 20 1.47 -2.58 20.58
C MET A 20 1.10 -2.87 22.04
N GLN A 21 0.25 -2.04 22.61
CA GLN A 21 -0.35 -2.31 23.91
C GLN A 21 -1.60 -3.18 23.73
N ILE A 22 -1.45 -4.50 23.92
CA ILE A 22 -2.58 -5.41 24.05
C ILE A 22 -2.81 -5.64 25.55
N THR A 23 -3.92 -5.14 26.06
CA THR A 23 -4.27 -5.28 27.46
C THR A 23 -4.89 -6.66 27.69
N LYS A 24 -4.16 -7.57 28.36
CA LYS A 24 -4.82 -8.66 29.07
C LYS A 24 -5.21 -8.12 30.44
N GLU A 25 -6.46 -8.29 30.85
CA GLU A 25 -7.06 -7.71 32.06
C GLU A 25 -6.22 -7.82 33.36
N ASN A 26 -5.27 -8.74 33.43
CA ASN A 26 -4.50 -9.04 34.63
C ASN A 26 -3.05 -8.55 34.64
N ILE A 27 -2.48 -8.02 33.56
CA ILE A 27 -1.06 -7.62 33.55
C ILE A 27 -0.88 -6.25 34.19
N PHE A 28 -1.83 -5.34 34.01
CA PHE A 28 -1.75 -3.95 34.48
C PHE A 28 -2.35 -3.73 35.86
N SER A 29 -3.25 -4.59 36.35
CA SER A 29 -3.80 -4.51 37.71
C SER A 29 -2.73 -4.64 38.80
N GLY A 30 -1.56 -5.18 38.47
CA GLY A 30 -0.40 -5.31 39.34
C GLY A 30 0.54 -4.09 39.39
N LEU A 31 0.47 -3.16 38.44
CA LEU A 31 1.41 -2.04 38.28
C LEU A 31 0.66 -0.70 38.43
N ASN A 32 0.63 -0.15 39.61
CA ASN A 32 -0.21 1.02 39.94
C ASN A 32 0.28 2.36 39.36
N ASN A 33 1.51 2.46 38.85
CA ASN A 33 2.13 3.70 38.41
C ASN A 33 2.68 3.60 36.99
N LEU A 34 2.04 2.81 36.13
CA LEU A 34 2.45 2.69 34.74
C LEU A 34 2.06 3.95 33.96
N TYR A 35 3.02 4.59 33.37
CA TYR A 35 2.78 5.66 32.40
C TYR A 35 2.97 5.08 30.99
N VAL A 36 1.94 5.20 30.15
CA VAL A 36 1.96 4.62 28.80
C VAL A 36 1.96 5.73 27.78
N ASP A 37 2.97 5.73 26.93
CA ASP A 37 3.03 6.52 25.70
C ASP A 37 2.86 5.62 24.47
N ASN A 38 2.28 6.16 23.42
CA ASN A 38 2.07 5.49 22.14
C ASN A 38 2.19 6.53 21.00
N ILE A 39 2.00 6.09 19.76
CA ILE A 39 2.16 6.95 18.58
C ILE A 39 1.22 8.18 18.57
N LEU A 40 0.13 8.18 19.32
CA LEU A 40 -0.78 9.33 19.43
C LEU A 40 -0.34 10.32 20.53
N SER A 41 0.63 9.93 21.39
CA SER A 41 1.12 10.76 22.48
C SER A 41 2.04 11.85 21.94
N LYS A 42 1.90 13.07 22.49
CA LYS A 42 2.75 14.21 22.14
C LYS A 42 4.06 14.26 22.92
N ARG A 43 4.17 13.43 23.96
CA ARG A 43 5.37 13.31 24.76
C ARG A 43 6.28 12.29 24.10
N PHE A 44 7.55 12.64 23.94
CA PHE A 44 8.56 11.81 23.29
C PHE A 44 8.30 11.49 21.82
N ASP A 45 7.52 12.31 21.12
CA ASP A 45 7.11 12.10 19.74
C ASP A 45 8.27 12.16 18.71
N GLU A 46 9.43 12.71 19.08
CA GLU A 46 10.66 12.69 18.28
C GLU A 46 11.72 11.67 18.76
N MET A 47 11.42 10.87 19.82
CA MET A 47 12.45 10.04 20.47
C MET A 47 12.56 8.62 19.89
N PHE A 48 11.55 8.15 19.15
CA PHE A 48 11.44 6.77 18.69
C PHE A 48 11.43 6.65 17.16
N GLY A 49 12.12 7.54 16.48
CA GLY A 49 12.27 7.55 15.03
C GLY A 49 13.29 8.60 14.63
N PHE A 50 13.61 8.68 13.34
CA PHE A 50 14.43 9.78 12.84
C PHE A 50 13.55 10.93 12.36
N THR A 51 13.98 12.15 12.66
CA THR A 51 13.41 13.39 12.14
C THR A 51 13.98 13.73 10.74
N ASP A 52 13.31 14.64 10.02
CA ASP A 52 13.81 15.17 8.73
C ASP A 52 15.26 15.63 8.82
N SER A 53 15.64 16.37 9.89
CA SER A 53 16.99 16.91 10.09
C SER A 53 18.03 15.81 10.31
N GLU A 54 17.68 14.74 11.01
CA GLU A 54 18.56 13.61 11.23
C GLU A 54 18.78 12.80 9.97
N VAL A 55 17.72 12.52 9.18
CA VAL A 55 17.85 11.82 7.90
C VAL A 55 18.66 12.64 6.90
N GLN A 56 18.41 13.95 6.81
CA GLN A 56 19.22 14.84 5.97
C GLN A 56 20.69 14.82 6.37
N LYS A 57 20.96 14.82 7.69
CA LYS A 57 22.32 14.71 8.20
C LYS A 57 22.95 13.36 7.86
N ILE A 58 22.23 12.25 8.03
CA ILE A 58 22.69 10.91 7.66
C ILE A 58 23.08 10.87 6.17
N CYS A 59 22.20 11.32 5.26
CA CYS A 59 22.50 11.36 3.83
C CYS A 59 23.77 12.18 3.54
N SER A 60 23.94 13.32 4.21
CA SER A 60 25.13 14.19 4.05
C SER A 60 26.40 13.57 4.60
N ASP A 61 26.35 12.94 5.78
CA ASP A 61 27.50 12.31 6.43
C ASP A 61 28.03 11.10 5.61
N TYR A 62 27.13 10.41 4.89
CA TYR A 62 27.48 9.32 3.97
C TYR A 62 27.79 9.80 2.53
N GLY A 63 27.82 11.11 2.27
CA GLY A 63 28.25 11.68 1.00
C GLY A 63 27.16 11.76 -0.08
N HIS A 64 25.89 11.53 0.26
CA HIS A 64 24.74 11.50 -0.66
C HIS A 64 23.62 12.46 -0.25
N PRO A 65 23.87 13.77 -0.09
CA PRO A 65 22.82 14.73 0.32
C PRO A 65 21.63 14.80 -0.67
N GLU A 66 21.86 14.46 -1.95
CA GLU A 66 20.82 14.41 -2.99
C GLU A 66 19.79 13.28 -2.77
N LYS A 67 20.17 12.26 -1.99
CA LYS A 67 19.31 11.11 -1.69
C LYS A 67 18.25 11.38 -0.61
N PHE A 68 18.29 12.52 0.05
CA PHE A 68 17.28 12.90 1.06
C PHE A 68 15.86 12.95 0.49
N GLY A 69 15.68 13.50 -0.72
CA GLY A 69 14.36 13.55 -1.38
C GLY A 69 13.77 12.16 -1.62
N GLU A 70 14.59 11.22 -2.08
CA GLU A 70 14.19 9.81 -2.28
C GLU A 70 13.87 9.12 -0.95
N ALA A 71 14.71 9.32 0.07
CA ALA A 71 14.48 8.79 1.41
C ALA A 71 13.13 9.29 1.98
N LYS A 72 12.80 10.57 1.75
CA LYS A 72 11.54 11.16 2.18
C LYS A 72 10.33 10.52 1.51
N GLU A 73 10.37 10.31 0.21
CA GLU A 73 9.26 9.66 -0.51
C GLU A 73 9.04 8.20 -0.09
N TRP A 74 10.12 7.50 0.23
CA TRP A 74 10.06 6.08 0.55
C TRP A 74 9.76 5.78 2.01
N TYR A 75 10.26 6.57 2.97
CA TYR A 75 10.32 6.18 4.37
C TYR A 75 9.77 7.19 5.37
N ASP A 76 9.43 8.42 4.92
CA ASP A 76 8.76 9.42 5.76
C ASP A 76 7.27 9.10 5.91
N GLY A 77 6.61 9.83 6.78
CA GLY A 77 5.15 9.87 6.85
C GLY A 77 4.53 9.14 8.03
N TYR A 78 5.32 8.57 8.93
CA TYR A 78 4.80 8.16 10.24
C TYR A 78 4.52 9.40 11.08
N ARG A 79 3.35 9.46 11.69
CA ARG A 79 2.95 10.57 12.55
C ARG A 79 2.93 10.13 14.00
N PHE A 80 3.91 10.61 14.80
CA PHE A 80 3.93 10.43 16.24
C PHE A 80 3.57 11.76 16.90
N GLY A 81 2.45 11.80 17.65
CA GLY A 81 1.98 13.04 18.24
C GLY A 81 1.91 14.20 17.24
N ASN A 82 2.85 15.14 17.34
CA ASN A 82 2.97 16.28 16.43
C ASN A 82 4.14 16.18 15.44
N ALA A 83 5.00 15.16 15.55
CA ALA A 83 6.19 14.97 14.72
C ALA A 83 5.95 14.03 13.53
N ASP A 84 6.50 14.36 12.37
CA ASP A 84 6.64 13.43 11.28
C ASP A 84 7.99 12.70 11.43
N ILE A 85 7.95 11.36 11.38
CA ILE A 85 9.04 10.48 11.79
C ILE A 85 9.29 9.44 10.70
N TYR A 86 10.57 9.14 10.49
CA TYR A 86 11.02 8.04 9.65
C TYR A 86 11.24 6.77 10.47
N ASN A 87 10.99 5.61 9.88
CA ASN A 87 11.35 4.34 10.48
C ASN A 87 12.89 4.17 10.48
N PRO A 88 13.53 4.06 11.65
CA PRO A 88 15.00 3.94 11.73
C PRO A 88 15.54 2.70 11.02
N TRP A 89 14.82 1.56 11.09
CA TRP A 89 15.21 0.33 10.42
C TRP A 89 15.30 0.52 8.91
N SER A 90 14.28 1.13 8.31
CA SER A 90 14.23 1.38 6.86
C SER A 90 15.33 2.34 6.42
N ILE A 91 15.58 3.43 7.15
CA ILE A 91 16.65 4.38 6.84
C ILE A 91 18.03 3.75 6.95
N LEU A 92 18.29 2.96 8.01
CA LEU A 92 19.59 2.32 8.20
C LEU A 92 19.88 1.28 7.11
N ASN A 93 18.87 0.49 6.72
CA ASN A 93 19.03 -0.46 5.62
C ASN A 93 19.19 0.26 4.27
N TYR A 94 18.42 1.31 3.99
CA TYR A 94 18.58 2.13 2.80
C TYR A 94 20.01 2.65 2.62
N VAL A 95 20.63 3.14 3.70
CA VAL A 95 22.00 3.60 3.69
C VAL A 95 22.99 2.43 3.52
N SER A 96 22.78 1.32 4.25
CA SER A 96 23.70 0.17 4.20
C SER A 96 23.70 -0.56 2.86
N GLU A 97 22.57 -0.54 2.15
CA GLU A 97 22.42 -1.12 0.80
C GLU A 97 22.78 -0.12 -0.31
N GLY A 98 23.56 0.92 0.00
CA GLY A 98 24.05 1.88 -0.99
C GLY A 98 23.02 2.84 -1.54
N PHE A 99 22.03 3.22 -0.72
CA PHE A 99 20.92 4.08 -1.08
C PHE A 99 20.00 3.51 -2.18
N GLU A 100 19.82 2.19 -2.19
CA GLU A 100 18.83 1.53 -3.04
C GLU A 100 17.50 1.45 -2.30
N PRO A 101 16.40 2.08 -2.82
CA PRO A 101 15.12 2.07 -2.16
C PRO A 101 14.44 0.70 -2.27
N ALA A 102 14.02 0.13 -1.13
CA ALA A 102 13.33 -1.16 -1.06
C ALA A 102 12.41 -1.23 0.18
N PRO A 103 11.43 -2.15 0.21
CA PRO A 103 10.55 -2.32 1.37
C PRO A 103 11.24 -3.12 2.50
N TYR A 104 12.16 -2.48 3.19
CA TYR A 104 12.99 -3.11 4.23
C TYR A 104 12.20 -3.56 5.47
N TRP A 105 11.18 -2.80 5.84
CA TRP A 105 10.35 -3.09 7.00
C TRP A 105 9.44 -4.31 6.79
N ALA A 106 8.97 -4.53 5.57
CA ALA A 106 8.05 -5.61 5.21
C ALA A 106 8.53 -7.00 5.59
N ASN A 107 9.85 -7.20 5.61
CA ASN A 107 10.46 -8.51 5.86
C ASN A 107 10.73 -8.80 7.36
N THR A 108 10.34 -7.89 8.27
CA THR A 108 10.72 -7.98 9.69
C THR A 108 9.57 -8.30 10.63
N SER A 109 8.32 -8.16 10.22
CA SER A 109 7.15 -8.32 11.10
C SER A 109 6.34 -9.55 10.75
N GLY A 110 5.97 -10.35 11.75
CA GLY A 110 4.90 -11.34 11.63
C GLY A 110 3.56 -10.62 11.51
N ASN A 111 2.91 -10.71 10.35
CA ASN A 111 1.66 -10.03 10.05
C ASN A 111 0.44 -10.90 10.40
N ASP A 112 0.64 -12.03 11.06
CA ASP A 112 -0.34 -13.10 11.28
C ASP A 112 -1.66 -12.59 11.89
N ILE A 113 -1.58 -11.70 12.90
CA ILE A 113 -2.78 -11.16 13.55
C ILE A 113 -3.58 -10.26 12.60
N LEU A 114 -2.89 -9.45 11.80
CA LEU A 114 -3.54 -8.55 10.87
C LEU A 114 -4.12 -9.31 9.67
N GLU A 115 -3.40 -10.32 9.18
CA GLU A 115 -3.89 -11.23 8.15
C GLU A 115 -5.15 -11.97 8.63
N ASP A 116 -5.15 -12.48 9.85
CA ASP A 116 -6.29 -13.19 10.45
C ASP A 116 -7.53 -12.28 10.61
N LEU A 117 -7.33 -11.01 11.02
CA LEU A 117 -8.41 -10.02 11.12
C LEU A 117 -8.97 -9.62 9.76
N LEU A 118 -8.10 -9.51 8.76
CA LEU A 118 -8.49 -9.20 7.39
C LEU A 118 -9.32 -10.34 6.77
N LEU A 119 -9.02 -11.60 7.09
CA LEU A 119 -9.81 -12.77 6.65
C LEU A 119 -11.29 -12.72 7.08
N HIS A 120 -11.61 -11.95 8.10
CA HIS A 120 -12.96 -11.81 8.63
C HIS A 120 -13.57 -10.41 8.38
N ALA A 121 -12.92 -9.60 7.52
CA ALA A 121 -13.37 -8.25 7.20
C ALA A 121 -14.70 -8.23 6.43
N ASP A 122 -15.50 -7.21 6.66
CA ASP A 122 -16.73 -6.97 5.92
C ASP A 122 -16.50 -6.12 4.66
N ASP A 123 -17.56 -5.94 3.86
CA ASP A 123 -17.53 -5.13 2.64
C ASP A 123 -17.11 -3.67 2.90
N GLY A 124 -17.38 -3.14 4.10
CA GLY A 124 -16.98 -1.79 4.51
C GLY A 124 -15.47 -1.66 4.63
N VAL A 125 -14.83 -2.62 5.33
CA VAL A 125 -13.37 -2.69 5.46
C VAL A 125 -12.72 -2.88 4.09
N LEU A 126 -13.27 -3.75 3.22
CA LEU A 126 -12.76 -3.97 1.87
C LEU A 126 -12.79 -2.71 1.02
N LYS A 127 -13.87 -1.95 1.09
CA LYS A 127 -14.00 -0.67 0.39
C LYS A 127 -12.97 0.35 0.89
N ASP A 128 -12.74 0.41 2.19
CA ASP A 128 -11.76 1.30 2.80
C ASP A 128 -10.33 0.92 2.43
N LEU A 129 -10.02 -0.39 2.40
CA LEU A 129 -8.73 -0.89 1.91
C LEU A 129 -8.51 -0.51 0.44
N GLY A 130 -9.53 -0.61 -0.40
CA GLY A 130 -9.48 -0.13 -1.78
C GLY A 130 -9.22 1.37 -1.90
N THR A 131 -9.87 2.17 -1.05
CA THR A 131 -9.65 3.63 -0.98
C THR A 131 -8.22 3.95 -0.54
N LEU A 132 -7.71 3.29 0.50
CA LEU A 132 -6.34 3.44 0.98
C LEU A 132 -5.32 3.00 -0.09
N GLY A 133 -5.53 1.85 -0.72
CA GLY A 133 -4.69 1.32 -1.79
C GLY A 133 -4.65 2.20 -3.04
N SER A 134 -5.69 3.00 -3.32
CA SER A 134 -5.69 3.99 -4.40
C SER A 134 -5.06 5.35 -4.02
N GLY A 135 -4.44 5.45 -2.84
CA GLY A 135 -3.80 6.69 -2.37
C GLY A 135 -4.76 7.64 -1.67
N GLY A 136 -5.97 7.20 -1.38
CA GLY A 136 -6.95 7.95 -0.63
C GLY A 136 -6.75 7.89 0.88
N SER A 137 -7.74 8.40 1.60
CA SER A 137 -7.79 8.35 3.07
C SER A 137 -9.20 8.03 3.54
N VAL A 138 -9.29 7.40 4.72
CA VAL A 138 -10.54 7.07 5.39
C VAL A 138 -10.58 7.70 6.79
N ILE A 139 -11.76 7.84 7.38
CA ILE A 139 -11.92 8.45 8.71
C ILE A 139 -12.49 7.40 9.66
N HIS A 140 -11.73 7.08 10.72
CA HIS A 140 -12.14 6.14 11.76
C HIS A 140 -11.71 6.60 13.15
N GLY A 141 -12.41 6.10 14.16
CA GLY A 141 -11.97 6.18 15.56
C GLY A 141 -10.76 5.27 15.79
N ILE A 142 -9.77 5.74 16.51
CA ILE A 142 -8.59 4.96 16.90
C ILE A 142 -8.54 4.83 18.42
N SER A 143 -8.42 3.59 18.90
CA SER A 143 -8.17 3.29 20.31
C SER A 143 -6.67 3.06 20.53
N ALA A 144 -6.12 3.75 21.51
CA ALA A 144 -4.73 3.57 21.92
C ALA A 144 -4.49 2.29 22.73
N SER A 145 -5.56 1.72 23.31
CA SER A 145 -5.53 0.47 24.07
C SER A 145 -6.49 -0.52 23.41
N LEU A 146 -5.95 -1.63 22.96
CA LEU A 146 -6.73 -2.75 22.41
C LEU A 146 -6.68 -3.92 23.37
N THR A 147 -7.81 -4.58 23.58
CA THR A 147 -7.88 -5.87 24.26
C THR A 147 -7.89 -7.01 23.23
N PHE A 148 -7.60 -8.23 23.66
CA PHE A 148 -7.73 -9.40 22.78
C PHE A 148 -9.19 -9.60 22.33
N ASP A 149 -10.15 -9.28 23.19
CA ASP A 149 -11.58 -9.39 22.89
C ASP A 149 -12.01 -8.31 21.86
N ASP A 150 -11.42 -7.11 21.92
CA ASP A 150 -11.64 -6.07 20.91
C ASP A 150 -11.14 -6.52 19.51
N LEU A 151 -10.03 -7.25 19.45
CA LEU A 151 -9.50 -7.78 18.19
C LEU A 151 -10.38 -8.87 17.60
N CYS A 152 -11.00 -9.71 18.45
CA CYS A 152 -11.84 -10.83 17.99
C CYS A 152 -13.30 -10.45 17.70
N GLY A 153 -13.78 -9.31 18.17
CA GLY A 153 -15.21 -8.97 18.15
C GLY A 153 -15.61 -7.67 17.46
N ASN A 154 -14.65 -6.81 17.12
CA ASN A 154 -14.97 -5.48 16.60
C ASN A 154 -14.10 -5.12 15.38
N LEU A 155 -14.71 -5.07 14.21
CA LEU A 155 -14.05 -4.68 12.95
C LEU A 155 -13.42 -3.27 13.00
N GLY A 156 -13.93 -2.35 13.84
CA GLY A 156 -13.31 -1.05 14.10
C GLY A 156 -11.93 -1.15 14.73
N SER A 157 -11.61 -2.26 15.38
CA SER A 157 -10.29 -2.50 16.00
C SER A 157 -9.19 -2.71 14.96
N ILE A 158 -9.52 -3.10 13.72
CA ILE A 158 -8.56 -3.31 12.64
C ILE A 158 -7.82 -2.02 12.30
N TYR A 159 -8.52 -0.89 12.24
CA TYR A 159 -7.90 0.41 11.95
C TYR A 159 -6.99 0.88 13.08
N SER A 160 -7.38 0.61 14.32
CA SER A 160 -6.53 0.87 15.49
C SER A 160 -5.28 0.02 15.47
N LEU A 161 -5.43 -1.27 15.15
CA LEU A 161 -4.30 -2.19 14.98
C LEU A 161 -3.35 -1.71 13.89
N MET A 162 -3.87 -1.41 12.69
CA MET A 162 -3.08 -0.94 11.56
C MET A 162 -2.36 0.38 11.86
N ALA A 163 -3.01 1.31 12.55
CA ALA A 163 -2.38 2.57 12.95
C ALA A 163 -1.30 2.35 14.00
N MET A 164 -1.59 1.60 15.07
CA MET A 164 -0.63 1.36 16.17
C MET A 164 0.57 0.51 15.75
N SER A 165 0.41 -0.39 14.80
CA SER A 165 1.50 -1.20 14.25
C SER A 165 2.25 -0.54 13.09
N GLY A 166 1.86 0.68 12.70
CA GLY A 166 2.59 1.47 11.71
C GLY A 166 2.19 1.24 10.25
N TYR A 167 1.14 0.46 9.96
CA TYR A 167 0.63 0.32 8.59
C TYR A 167 -0.09 1.56 8.08
N LEU A 168 -0.70 2.33 8.99
CA LEU A 168 -1.43 3.55 8.64
C LEU A 168 -0.91 4.74 9.44
N LYS A 169 -0.77 5.87 8.77
CA LYS A 169 -0.62 7.19 9.37
C LYS A 169 -1.98 7.63 9.91
N ALA A 170 -2.03 8.10 11.15
CA ALA A 170 -3.25 8.60 11.79
C ALA A 170 -3.09 10.09 12.12
N ILE A 171 -3.89 10.95 11.50
CA ILE A 171 -3.91 12.40 11.76
C ILE A 171 -5.25 12.76 12.40
N PRO A 172 -5.27 13.41 13.58
CA PRO A 172 -6.50 13.86 14.19
C PRO A 172 -7.32 14.76 13.26
N GLY A 173 -8.63 14.55 13.19
CA GLY A 173 -9.54 15.32 12.34
C GLY A 173 -10.96 15.32 12.89
N GLU A 174 -11.86 15.99 12.18
CA GLU A 174 -13.28 16.02 12.53
C GLU A 174 -13.89 14.62 12.33
N GLY A 175 -14.51 14.10 13.37
CA GLY A 175 -15.14 12.77 13.37
C GLY A 175 -14.22 11.60 13.69
N GLY A 176 -12.92 11.84 13.98
CA GLY A 176 -11.96 10.79 14.31
C GLY A 176 -10.56 11.06 13.79
N TYR A 177 -9.89 10.03 13.32
CA TYR A 177 -8.58 10.14 12.69
C TYR A 177 -8.69 9.91 11.19
N ARG A 178 -8.04 10.79 10.41
CA ARG A 178 -7.80 10.53 8.99
C ARG A 178 -6.65 9.55 8.87
N LEU A 179 -6.94 8.41 8.29
CA LEU A 179 -6.01 7.31 8.08
C LEU A 179 -5.57 7.27 6.62
N SER A 180 -4.29 7.12 6.38
CA SER A 180 -3.70 6.96 5.04
C SER A 180 -2.46 6.08 5.11
N ILE A 181 -2.06 5.49 4.00
CA ILE A 181 -0.77 4.80 3.90
C ILE A 181 0.33 5.86 3.99
N PRO A 182 1.34 5.69 4.88
CA PRO A 182 2.29 6.76 5.16
C PRO A 182 3.26 7.06 4.01
N ASN A 183 3.75 6.04 3.27
CA ASN A 183 4.86 6.18 2.34
C ASN A 183 4.90 5.07 1.28
N LYS A 184 5.86 5.16 0.34
CA LYS A 184 6.01 4.19 -0.75
C LYS A 184 6.37 2.79 -0.28
N GLU A 185 7.17 2.66 0.78
CA GLU A 185 7.51 1.37 1.37
C GLU A 185 6.25 0.62 1.79
N LEU A 186 5.38 1.29 2.55
CA LEU A 186 4.14 0.70 3.06
C LEU A 186 3.10 0.48 1.97
N TYR A 187 3.13 1.26 0.91
CA TYR A 187 2.29 0.99 -0.26
C TYR A 187 2.54 -0.39 -0.85
N SER A 188 3.81 -0.77 -0.99
CA SER A 188 4.17 -2.09 -1.53
C SER A 188 3.73 -3.23 -0.62
N VAL A 189 3.89 -3.06 0.70
CA VAL A 189 3.46 -4.03 1.72
C VAL A 189 1.95 -4.17 1.76
N PHE A 190 1.26 -3.04 1.79
CA PHE A 190 -0.19 -2.96 1.86
C PHE A 190 -0.85 -3.60 0.64
N SER A 191 -0.31 -3.35 -0.55
CA SER A 191 -0.77 -3.97 -1.79
C SER A 191 -0.65 -5.48 -1.76
N GLN A 192 0.49 -6.02 -1.28
CA GLN A 192 0.69 -7.47 -1.13
C GLN A 192 -0.27 -8.08 -0.10
N MET A 193 -0.47 -7.41 1.02
CA MET A 193 -1.41 -7.84 2.05
C MET A 193 -2.84 -7.86 1.53
N THR A 194 -3.30 -6.74 0.98
CA THR A 194 -4.66 -6.61 0.44
C THR A 194 -4.91 -7.64 -0.64
N PHE A 195 -3.89 -7.91 -1.46
CA PHE A 195 -4.00 -8.91 -2.50
C PHE A 195 -4.18 -10.33 -1.94
N ARG A 196 -3.32 -10.78 -1.00
CA ARG A 196 -3.49 -12.09 -0.34
C ARG A 196 -4.85 -12.24 0.31
N PHE A 197 -5.38 -11.15 0.79
CA PHE A 197 -6.67 -11.09 1.44
C PHE A 197 -7.86 -11.20 0.46
N VAL A 198 -7.80 -10.47 -0.67
CA VAL A 198 -8.84 -10.52 -1.72
C VAL A 198 -8.81 -11.84 -2.48
N PHE A 199 -7.63 -12.43 -2.61
CA PHE A 199 -7.38 -13.64 -3.41
C PHE A 199 -6.94 -14.80 -2.52
N HIS A 200 -7.80 -15.34 -1.73
CA HIS A 200 -7.57 -16.45 -0.78
C HIS A 200 -6.96 -17.74 -1.37
N ASP A 201 -6.40 -17.69 -2.59
CA ASP A 201 -5.96 -18.84 -3.36
C ASP A 201 -4.53 -18.65 -3.90
N ASP A 202 -3.69 -19.69 -3.75
CA ASP A 202 -2.33 -19.74 -4.31
C ASP A 202 -2.34 -19.61 -5.85
N ASP A 203 -3.38 -20.11 -6.52
CA ASP A 203 -3.53 -20.02 -7.97
C ASP A 203 -3.76 -18.57 -8.44
N ALA A 204 -4.47 -17.77 -7.66
CA ALA A 204 -4.65 -16.34 -7.92
C ALA A 204 -3.33 -15.57 -7.78
N PHE A 205 -2.48 -15.94 -6.82
CA PHE A 205 -1.16 -15.33 -6.66
C PHE A 205 -0.23 -15.65 -7.84
N GLU A 206 -0.24 -16.89 -8.34
CA GLU A 206 0.50 -17.26 -9.55
C GLU A 206 -0.04 -16.54 -10.79
N SER A 207 -1.35 -16.38 -10.91
CA SER A 207 -1.97 -15.60 -12.00
C SER A 207 -1.55 -14.13 -11.97
N LEU A 208 -1.46 -13.54 -10.77
CA LEU A 208 -0.96 -12.17 -10.59
C LEU A 208 0.51 -12.04 -11.00
N ARG A 209 1.37 -12.96 -10.55
CA ARG A 209 2.79 -12.96 -10.94
C ARG A 209 2.95 -13.11 -12.45
N ALA A 210 2.16 -14.00 -13.06
CA ALA A 210 2.13 -14.19 -14.50
C ALA A 210 1.70 -12.90 -15.22
N PHE A 211 0.63 -12.23 -14.76
CA PHE A 211 0.17 -10.96 -15.31
C PHE A 211 1.22 -9.86 -15.20
N SER A 212 1.80 -9.68 -14.02
CA SER A 212 2.84 -8.67 -13.78
C SER A 212 4.09 -8.90 -14.65
N LYS A 213 4.51 -10.14 -14.83
CA LYS A 213 5.62 -10.51 -15.68
C LYS A 213 5.29 -10.29 -17.16
N ALA A 214 4.08 -10.66 -17.56
CA ALA A 214 3.61 -10.55 -18.95
C ALA A 214 3.50 -9.09 -19.43
N ILE A 215 3.10 -8.17 -18.56
CA ILE A 215 3.12 -6.71 -18.86
C ILE A 215 4.53 -6.26 -19.26
N LEU A 216 5.56 -6.71 -18.54
CA LEU A 216 6.94 -6.32 -18.79
C LEU A 216 7.53 -7.00 -20.04
N SER A 217 7.11 -8.22 -20.34
CA SER A 217 7.53 -8.96 -21.53
C SER A 217 6.63 -8.73 -22.73
N GLN A 218 5.55 -7.96 -22.59
CA GLN A 218 4.55 -7.66 -23.63
C GLN A 218 3.83 -8.92 -24.17
N ASP A 219 3.71 -9.96 -23.34
CA ASP A 219 2.99 -11.18 -23.68
C ASP A 219 1.50 -11.01 -23.43
N VAL A 220 0.80 -10.45 -24.43
CA VAL A 220 -0.64 -10.14 -24.32
C VAL A 220 -1.49 -11.40 -24.08
N GLN A 221 -1.09 -12.56 -24.58
CA GLN A 221 -1.85 -13.80 -24.37
C GLN A 221 -1.77 -14.28 -22.93
N VAL A 222 -0.60 -14.16 -22.30
CA VAL A 222 -0.45 -14.44 -20.87
C VAL A 222 -1.17 -13.40 -20.04
N MET A 223 -1.13 -12.11 -20.42
CA MET A 223 -1.89 -11.05 -19.74
C MET A 223 -3.38 -11.36 -19.74
N GLU A 224 -3.98 -11.69 -20.91
CA GLU A 224 -5.40 -12.00 -21.04
C GLU A 224 -5.81 -13.19 -20.16
N ARG A 225 -5.07 -14.30 -20.25
CA ARG A 225 -5.36 -15.52 -19.46
C ARG A 225 -5.26 -15.26 -17.97
N SER A 226 -4.21 -14.59 -17.52
CA SER A 226 -3.99 -14.32 -16.11
C SER A 226 -5.00 -13.35 -15.56
N LEU A 227 -5.37 -12.31 -16.32
CA LEU A 227 -6.37 -11.34 -15.93
C LEU A 227 -7.77 -11.97 -15.87
N TYR A 228 -8.11 -12.84 -16.83
CA TYR A 228 -9.35 -13.61 -16.78
C TYR A 228 -9.42 -14.49 -15.53
N ALA A 229 -8.36 -15.25 -15.22
CA ALA A 229 -8.29 -16.10 -14.04
C ALA A 229 -8.49 -15.27 -12.76
N LEU A 230 -7.76 -14.15 -12.62
CA LEU A 230 -7.91 -13.24 -11.50
C LEU A 230 -9.35 -12.73 -11.32
N MET A 231 -10.05 -12.41 -12.40
CA MET A 231 -11.42 -11.91 -12.35
C MET A 231 -12.46 -13.01 -12.17
N ALA A 232 -12.20 -14.22 -12.69
CA ALA A 232 -13.15 -15.32 -12.65
C ALA A 232 -13.48 -15.74 -11.22
N ASP A 233 -12.45 -15.84 -10.38
CA ASP A 233 -12.55 -16.37 -9.03
C ASP A 233 -12.89 -15.30 -7.97
N THR A 234 -12.60 -14.02 -8.25
CA THR A 234 -12.69 -12.97 -7.23
C THR A 234 -13.84 -12.01 -7.38
N LEU A 235 -14.35 -11.79 -8.61
CA LEU A 235 -15.34 -10.77 -8.86
C LEU A 235 -16.68 -11.35 -9.28
N SER A 236 -17.74 -10.89 -8.62
CA SER A 236 -19.10 -11.09 -9.16
C SER A 236 -19.29 -10.24 -10.43
N SER A 237 -19.97 -10.77 -11.43
CA SER A 237 -20.32 -10.03 -12.66
C SER A 237 -21.14 -8.76 -12.38
N ARG A 238 -21.75 -8.65 -11.19
CA ARG A 238 -22.49 -7.46 -10.75
C ARG A 238 -21.60 -6.30 -10.33
N VAL A 239 -20.35 -6.57 -10.00
CA VAL A 239 -19.35 -5.55 -9.60
C VAL A 239 -18.72 -4.89 -10.82
N LEU A 240 -18.70 -5.61 -11.96
CA LEU A 240 -18.09 -5.18 -13.22
C LEU A 240 -19.14 -4.52 -14.14
N ASP A 241 -19.78 -3.48 -13.66
CA ASP A 241 -20.90 -2.83 -14.37
C ASP A 241 -20.48 -1.65 -15.26
N ASN A 242 -19.28 -1.09 -15.04
CA ASN A 242 -18.75 0.07 -15.76
C ASN A 242 -17.22 0.04 -15.92
N GLU A 243 -16.67 0.92 -16.77
CA GLU A 243 -15.21 1.02 -17.04
C GLU A 243 -14.40 1.30 -15.77
N HIS A 244 -14.90 2.10 -14.84
CA HIS A 244 -14.22 2.43 -13.59
C HIS A 244 -14.00 1.21 -12.70
N SER A 245 -14.92 0.25 -12.70
CA SER A 245 -14.78 -1.00 -11.94
C SER A 245 -13.59 -1.84 -12.43
N TYR A 246 -13.42 -1.95 -13.74
CA TYR A 246 -12.27 -2.64 -14.33
C TYR A 246 -10.98 -1.88 -14.09
N GLN A 247 -11.00 -0.56 -14.24
CA GLN A 247 -9.86 0.31 -13.96
C GLN A 247 -9.39 0.17 -12.52
N ALA A 248 -10.31 0.25 -11.55
CA ALA A 248 -9.99 0.11 -10.13
C ALA A 248 -9.37 -1.27 -9.82
N PHE A 249 -9.93 -2.34 -10.41
CA PHE A 249 -9.42 -3.68 -10.24
C PHE A 249 -7.97 -3.82 -10.80
N ILE A 250 -7.76 -3.40 -12.03
CA ILE A 250 -6.43 -3.49 -12.67
C ILE A 250 -5.42 -2.60 -11.95
N ALA A 251 -5.82 -1.39 -11.55
CA ALA A 251 -4.95 -0.51 -10.77
C ALA A 251 -4.52 -1.17 -9.45
N GLY A 252 -5.46 -1.82 -8.73
CA GLY A 252 -5.15 -2.59 -7.53
C GLY A 252 -4.16 -3.73 -7.78
N VAL A 253 -4.37 -4.51 -8.84
CA VAL A 253 -3.45 -5.57 -9.28
C VAL A 253 -2.04 -5.02 -9.59
N LEU A 254 -1.95 -3.89 -10.31
CA LEU A 254 -0.69 -3.28 -10.71
C LEU A 254 0.06 -2.59 -9.57
N MET A 255 -0.63 -2.18 -8.51
CA MET A 255 0.01 -1.60 -7.32
C MET A 255 1.03 -2.54 -6.68
N MET A 256 0.91 -3.86 -6.89
CA MET A 256 1.93 -4.80 -6.44
C MET A 256 3.29 -4.63 -7.14
N MET A 257 3.34 -3.90 -8.26
CA MET A 257 4.58 -3.54 -8.94
C MET A 257 5.18 -2.23 -8.42
N SER A 258 4.59 -1.61 -7.39
CA SER A 258 4.92 -0.27 -6.90
C SER A 258 6.36 -0.13 -6.36
N GLY A 259 7.05 -1.20 -6.06
CA GLY A 259 8.49 -1.15 -5.71
C GLY A 259 9.43 -0.82 -6.88
N ARG A 260 9.01 -1.08 -8.14
CA ARG A 260 9.78 -0.83 -9.37
C ARG A 260 9.15 0.22 -10.27
N TYR A 261 7.86 0.45 -10.10
CA TYR A 261 7.05 1.36 -10.90
C TYR A 261 6.25 2.30 -9.99
N SER A 262 6.16 3.56 -10.39
CA SER A 262 5.15 4.48 -9.86
C SER A 262 3.85 4.21 -10.62
N VAL A 263 2.89 3.56 -9.98
CA VAL A 263 1.58 3.27 -10.56
C VAL A 263 0.61 4.39 -10.19
N THR A 264 -0.04 4.97 -11.17
CA THR A 264 -1.06 6.02 -10.99
C THR A 264 -2.27 5.74 -11.87
N ALA A 265 -3.45 6.07 -11.35
CA ALA A 265 -4.72 5.90 -12.07
C ALA A 265 -5.53 7.20 -11.99
N ASP A 266 -6.36 7.43 -13.02
CA ASP A 266 -7.30 8.55 -13.12
C ASP A 266 -6.66 9.92 -12.81
N ARG A 267 -5.54 10.22 -13.50
CA ARG A 267 -4.85 11.50 -13.37
C ARG A 267 -4.77 12.23 -14.70
N GLU A 268 -4.72 13.55 -14.60
CA GLU A 268 -4.58 14.41 -15.76
C GLU A 268 -3.19 14.29 -16.39
N SER A 269 -3.15 14.04 -17.71
CA SER A 269 -1.95 14.09 -18.53
C SER A 269 -2.32 14.43 -19.98
N GLY A 270 -1.46 15.18 -20.65
CA GLY A 270 -1.72 15.60 -22.02
C GLY A 270 -3.00 16.42 -22.15
N LYS A 271 -4.02 15.86 -22.82
CA LYS A 271 -5.31 16.52 -23.10
C LYS A 271 -6.50 15.84 -22.41
N GLY A 272 -6.27 15.13 -21.31
CA GLY A 272 -7.34 14.46 -20.59
C GLY A 272 -6.84 13.65 -19.40
N TYR A 273 -7.65 12.68 -18.98
CA TYR A 273 -7.36 11.77 -17.86
C TYR A 273 -7.07 10.39 -18.43
N TYR A 274 -5.91 9.82 -18.07
CA TYR A 274 -5.57 8.43 -18.42
C TYR A 274 -6.13 7.46 -17.39
N ASP A 275 -6.45 6.25 -17.81
CA ASP A 275 -6.95 5.23 -16.88
C ASP A 275 -5.84 4.74 -15.96
N ILE A 276 -4.72 4.24 -16.51
CA ILE A 276 -3.59 3.75 -15.71
C ILE A 276 -2.27 4.12 -16.40
N ARG A 277 -1.30 4.55 -15.57
CA ARG A 277 0.06 4.82 -16.00
C ARG A 277 1.05 4.22 -14.99
N MET A 278 2.05 3.52 -15.52
CA MET A 278 3.16 2.98 -14.76
C MET A 278 4.45 3.61 -15.25
N GLU A 279 5.05 4.44 -14.43
CA GLU A 279 6.34 5.06 -14.71
C GLU A 279 7.46 4.24 -14.06
N LYS A 280 8.44 3.85 -14.86
CA LYS A 280 9.55 3.05 -14.39
C LYS A 280 10.45 3.87 -13.45
N MET A 281 10.62 3.40 -12.23
CA MET A 281 11.47 4.04 -11.21
C MET A 281 12.89 3.47 -11.25
N SER A 282 13.04 2.14 -11.43
CA SER A 282 14.34 1.47 -11.37
C SER A 282 14.40 0.21 -12.23
N GLY A 283 15.61 -0.27 -12.54
CA GLY A 283 15.86 -1.54 -13.22
C GLY A 283 15.49 -1.56 -14.71
N PRO A 284 15.54 -2.75 -15.35
CA PRO A 284 15.16 -2.93 -16.73
C PRO A 284 13.64 -2.89 -16.92
N GLY A 285 13.16 -2.43 -18.09
CA GLY A 285 11.75 -2.38 -18.46
C GLY A 285 11.37 -1.09 -19.17
N CYS A 286 10.10 -0.95 -19.51
CA CYS A 286 9.52 0.20 -20.17
C CYS A 286 8.43 0.83 -19.29
N ASN A 287 8.09 2.08 -19.55
CA ASN A 287 6.89 2.70 -19.01
C ASN A 287 5.65 2.05 -19.63
N VAL A 288 4.52 2.14 -18.97
CA VAL A 288 3.24 1.61 -19.44
C VAL A 288 2.18 2.70 -19.37
N VAL A 289 1.38 2.81 -20.43
CA VAL A 289 0.11 3.56 -20.41
C VAL A 289 -0.98 2.60 -20.85
N MET A 290 -2.02 2.49 -20.06
CA MET A 290 -3.13 1.58 -20.29
C MET A 290 -4.44 2.34 -20.32
N GLU A 291 -5.27 2.06 -21.32
CA GLU A 291 -6.64 2.55 -21.45
C GLU A 291 -7.59 1.37 -21.49
N ILE A 292 -8.68 1.48 -20.73
CA ILE A 292 -9.64 0.40 -20.50
C ILE A 292 -10.96 0.75 -21.14
N LYS A 293 -11.59 -0.23 -21.79
CA LYS A 293 -12.90 -0.09 -22.42
C LYS A 293 -13.80 -1.24 -22.00
N ARG A 294 -15.07 -0.96 -21.83
CA ARG A 294 -16.11 -1.96 -21.73
C ARG A 294 -16.78 -2.12 -23.08
N SER A 295 -16.76 -3.34 -23.62
CA SER A 295 -17.42 -3.68 -24.89
C SER A 295 -18.86 -4.12 -24.66
N ASP A 296 -19.72 -3.78 -25.61
CA ASP A 296 -21.15 -4.15 -25.56
C ASP A 296 -21.37 -5.63 -25.91
N ASP A 297 -20.46 -6.21 -26.69
CA ASP A 297 -20.48 -7.62 -27.10
C ASP A 297 -19.06 -8.18 -27.28
N ALA A 298 -18.95 -9.50 -27.34
CA ALA A 298 -17.65 -10.19 -27.47
C ALA A 298 -16.93 -9.86 -28.80
N GLY A 299 -17.65 -9.55 -29.85
CA GLY A 299 -17.07 -9.26 -31.18
C GLY A 299 -16.51 -7.84 -31.30
N SER A 300 -16.95 -6.92 -30.44
CA SER A 300 -16.51 -5.52 -30.47
C SER A 300 -15.20 -5.28 -29.72
N ARG A 301 -14.73 -6.23 -28.90
CA ARG A 301 -13.53 -6.07 -28.06
C ARG A 301 -12.27 -5.66 -28.82
N GLU A 302 -12.01 -6.28 -29.98
CA GLU A 302 -10.81 -5.96 -30.77
C GLU A 302 -10.82 -4.51 -31.27
N ARG A 303 -11.96 -4.06 -31.78
CA ARG A 303 -12.17 -2.68 -32.22
C ARG A 303 -12.01 -1.70 -31.06
N ASP A 304 -12.56 -2.03 -29.89
CA ASP A 304 -12.58 -1.17 -28.72
C ASP A 304 -11.18 -1.10 -28.07
N ALA A 305 -10.44 -2.21 -27.98
CA ALA A 305 -9.04 -2.24 -27.55
C ALA A 305 -8.12 -1.45 -28.51
N ALA A 306 -8.28 -1.59 -29.80
CA ALA A 306 -7.56 -0.77 -30.79
C ALA A 306 -7.97 0.71 -30.69
N GLY A 307 -9.23 0.99 -30.37
CA GLY A 307 -9.76 2.33 -30.09
C GLY A 307 -9.09 2.97 -28.88
N ALA A 308 -8.86 2.19 -27.83
CA ALA A 308 -8.17 2.61 -26.62
C ALA A 308 -6.72 3.07 -26.93
N ILE A 309 -5.96 2.34 -27.74
CA ILE A 309 -4.62 2.75 -28.18
C ILE A 309 -4.68 4.10 -28.91
N ARG A 310 -5.61 4.27 -29.85
CA ARG A 310 -5.78 5.55 -30.56
C ARG A 310 -6.10 6.69 -29.59
N HIS A 311 -6.95 6.45 -28.59
CA HIS A 311 -7.30 7.42 -27.57
C HIS A 311 -6.08 7.87 -26.76
N ILE A 312 -5.23 6.94 -26.30
CA ILE A 312 -3.97 7.28 -25.62
C ILE A 312 -3.12 8.23 -26.46
N ARG A 313 -2.99 7.96 -27.79
CA ARG A 313 -2.19 8.78 -28.70
C ARG A 313 -2.80 10.16 -28.94
N GLU A 314 -4.09 10.23 -29.22
CA GLU A 314 -4.81 11.50 -29.48
C GLU A 314 -4.78 12.42 -28.28
N LYS A 315 -4.85 11.86 -27.09
CA LYS A 315 -4.83 12.59 -25.81
C LYS A 315 -3.42 12.85 -25.27
N ASP A 316 -2.38 12.25 -25.87
CA ASP A 316 -0.98 12.40 -25.45
C ASP A 316 -0.76 11.96 -23.98
N TYR A 317 -1.34 10.83 -23.59
CA TYR A 317 -1.26 10.33 -22.21
C TYR A 317 0.14 9.86 -21.79
N ALA A 318 1.03 9.61 -22.74
CA ALA A 318 2.44 9.31 -22.47
C ALA A 318 3.31 10.55 -22.23
N ARG A 319 2.74 11.74 -22.28
CA ARG A 319 3.45 13.01 -22.10
C ARG A 319 4.22 13.04 -20.78
N GLY A 320 5.49 13.41 -20.86
CA GLY A 320 6.38 13.52 -19.69
C GLY A 320 7.02 12.22 -19.24
N LEU A 321 6.68 11.06 -19.85
CA LEU A 321 7.42 9.82 -19.64
C LEU A 321 8.76 9.87 -20.38
N ASN A 322 9.81 9.43 -19.70
CA ASN A 322 11.14 9.34 -20.27
C ASN A 322 11.50 7.89 -20.57
N GLY A 323 11.94 7.59 -21.80
CA GLY A 323 12.37 6.26 -22.21
C GLY A 323 11.28 5.43 -22.90
N PRO A 324 11.57 4.14 -23.19
CA PRO A 324 10.66 3.26 -23.90
C PRO A 324 9.32 3.15 -23.18
N THR A 325 8.23 3.25 -23.93
CA THR A 325 6.86 3.21 -23.38
C THR A 325 6.02 2.26 -24.20
N VAL A 326 5.32 1.34 -23.54
CA VAL A 326 4.33 0.48 -24.15
C VAL A 326 2.92 0.98 -23.85
N LEU A 327 2.08 1.01 -24.86
CA LEU A 327 0.67 1.34 -24.76
C LEU A 327 -0.13 0.04 -24.76
N TYR A 328 -1.09 -0.08 -23.85
CA TYR A 328 -2.05 -1.17 -23.81
C TYR A 328 -3.47 -0.63 -23.95
N GLY A 329 -4.19 -1.15 -24.94
CA GLY A 329 -5.64 -1.01 -25.01
C GLY A 329 -6.29 -2.30 -24.50
N VAL A 330 -7.10 -2.20 -23.46
CA VAL A 330 -7.74 -3.35 -22.82
C VAL A 330 -9.25 -3.21 -22.97
N ALA A 331 -9.89 -4.17 -23.60
CA ALA A 331 -11.36 -4.19 -23.76
C ALA A 331 -11.96 -5.41 -23.07
N PHE A 332 -13.01 -5.20 -22.28
CA PHE A 332 -13.71 -6.25 -21.56
C PHE A 332 -15.12 -6.48 -22.07
N PHE A 333 -15.49 -7.75 -22.19
CA PHE A 333 -16.88 -8.17 -22.25
C PHE A 333 -17.12 -9.16 -21.11
N GLY A 334 -17.87 -8.72 -20.07
CA GLY A 334 -17.94 -9.44 -18.82
C GLY A 334 -16.55 -9.61 -18.19
N LYS A 335 -16.14 -10.83 -17.89
CA LYS A 335 -14.81 -11.14 -17.33
C LYS A 335 -13.73 -11.41 -18.38
N GLU A 336 -14.07 -11.40 -19.65
CA GLU A 336 -13.18 -11.75 -20.74
C GLU A 336 -12.43 -10.53 -21.27
N PRO A 337 -11.12 -10.38 -21.02
CA PRO A 337 -10.33 -9.31 -21.59
C PRO A 337 -9.89 -9.63 -23.01
N LEU A 338 -9.65 -8.61 -23.81
CA LEU A 338 -8.88 -8.61 -25.03
C LEU A 338 -7.89 -7.45 -24.95
N ILE A 339 -6.62 -7.73 -25.19
CA ILE A 339 -5.53 -6.78 -25.00
C ILE A 339 -4.77 -6.58 -26.31
N VAL A 340 -4.58 -5.32 -26.67
CA VAL A 340 -3.72 -4.91 -27.79
C VAL A 340 -2.56 -4.10 -27.22
N SER A 341 -1.35 -4.31 -27.71
CA SER A 341 -0.17 -3.57 -27.29
C SER A 341 0.52 -2.89 -28.47
N GLU A 342 1.13 -1.75 -28.22
CA GLU A 342 1.91 -1.00 -29.18
C GLU A 342 3.07 -0.27 -28.47
N MET A 343 4.28 -0.33 -29.07
CA MET A 343 5.41 0.49 -28.59
C MET A 343 5.31 1.91 -29.13
N LEU A 344 5.58 2.88 -28.26
CA LEU A 344 5.60 4.30 -28.61
C LEU A 344 6.98 4.76 -29.04
#